data_6fde3c909ac6f115e8969ea1fdd9f46c
#
_entry.id   6fde3c909ac6f115e8969ea1fdd9f46c
#
_cell.length_a   1.000
_cell.length_b   1.000
_cell.length_c   1.000
_cell.angle_alpha   90.00
_cell.angle_beta   90.00
_cell.angle_gamma   90.00
#
_symmetry.space_group_name_H-M   'P 1'
#
loop_
_entity.id
_entity.type
_entity.pdbx_description
1 polymer ?
#
loop_
_entity_poly.entity_id
_entity_poly.type
_entity_poly.pdbx_seq_one_letter_code
_entity_poly.pdbx_strand_id
1 'polypeptide(L)'
;VTPRLVDVMADTSQSAIARGTAVRDLQGVFSERALPDLARALFDDEPLVRLGAVETAGLLPLPQRWQLTQHLLDDPLLAIRIEAASGLASVPLNQLEPEDQRRLQRAIQEYIATQRTTLERPEARVNLGNLYSARGDFVQAEDYYRQALAIDPLFTPATANLADMLRVQG
;
A
#
# COMPACT_ATOMS: atom_id res chain seq x y z
N VAL A 1 13.27 14.42 -15.60
CA VAL A 1 11.97 14.40 -14.88
C VAL A 1 12.18 14.14 -13.40
N THR A 2 12.88 13.06 -13.04
CA THR A 2 13.13 12.69 -11.62
C THR A 2 13.77 13.80 -10.77
N PRO A 3 14.85 14.52 -11.21
CA PRO A 3 15.41 15.61 -10.39
C PRO A 3 14.40 16.71 -10.05
N ARG A 4 13.55 17.09 -11.00
CA ARG A 4 12.53 18.13 -10.77
C ARG A 4 11.46 17.69 -9.75
N LEU A 5 11.06 16.41 -9.75
CA LEU A 5 10.12 15.89 -8.76
C LEU A 5 10.76 15.86 -7.37
N VAL A 6 12.02 15.44 -7.28
CA VAL A 6 12.78 15.44 -6.01
C VAL A 6 12.93 16.87 -5.48
N ASP A 7 13.22 17.85 -6.34
CA ASP A 7 13.31 19.26 -5.93
C ASP A 7 11.97 19.77 -5.35
N VAL A 8 10.84 19.47 -6.01
CA VAL A 8 9.50 19.88 -5.54
C VAL A 8 9.14 19.21 -4.22
N MET A 9 9.40 17.90 -4.07
CA MET A 9 9.07 17.20 -2.82
C MET A 9 9.91 17.66 -1.64
N ALA A 10 11.15 18.12 -1.87
CA ALA A 10 12.06 18.59 -0.83
C ALA A 10 11.84 20.08 -0.47
N ASP A 11 11.21 20.85 -1.34
CA ASP A 11 10.98 22.29 -1.15
C ASP A 11 9.81 22.55 -0.19
N THR A 12 10.11 22.84 1.07
CA THR A 12 9.11 23.11 2.11
C THR A 12 8.33 24.42 1.89
N SER A 13 8.72 25.26 0.94
CA SER A 13 7.93 26.43 0.55
C SER A 13 6.75 26.09 -0.35
N GLN A 14 6.75 24.90 -0.97
CA GLN A 14 5.64 24.38 -1.75
C GLN A 14 4.52 23.86 -0.83
N SER A 15 3.29 23.84 -1.37
CA SER A 15 2.16 23.27 -0.63
C SER A 15 2.33 21.78 -0.40
N ALA A 16 1.76 21.25 0.70
CA ALA A 16 1.74 19.82 1.00
C ALA A 16 1.16 18.98 -0.16
N ILE A 17 0.15 19.54 -0.87
CA ILE A 17 -0.46 18.89 -2.05
C ILE A 17 0.57 18.77 -3.18
N ALA A 18 1.28 19.83 -3.52
CA ALA A 18 2.28 19.81 -4.58
C ALA A 18 3.43 18.83 -4.24
N ARG A 19 3.91 18.86 -3.00
CA ARG A 19 4.97 17.98 -2.50
C ARG A 19 4.52 16.51 -2.52
N GLY A 20 3.34 16.20 -1.96
CA GLY A 20 2.78 14.85 -1.94
C GLY A 20 2.50 14.31 -3.35
N THR A 21 2.02 15.16 -4.27
CA THR A 21 1.84 14.78 -5.69
C THR A 21 3.19 14.47 -6.34
N ALA A 22 4.21 15.29 -6.11
CA ALA A 22 5.54 15.04 -6.68
C ALA A 22 6.13 13.70 -6.20
N VAL A 23 5.93 13.33 -4.93
CA VAL A 23 6.32 12.01 -4.40
C VAL A 23 5.59 10.89 -5.11
N ARG A 24 4.27 11.02 -5.31
CA ARG A 24 3.46 10.01 -6.01
C ARG A 24 3.85 9.89 -7.48
N ASP A 25 4.14 11.00 -8.14
CA ASP A 25 4.56 11.00 -9.55
C ASP A 25 5.93 10.33 -9.76
N LEU A 26 6.75 10.19 -8.70
CA LEU A 26 7.97 9.38 -8.76
C LEU A 26 7.69 7.92 -9.12
N GLN A 27 6.50 7.37 -8.84
CA GLN A 27 6.16 5.98 -9.19
C GLN A 27 6.38 5.69 -10.67
N GLY A 28 6.03 6.63 -11.56
CA GLY A 28 6.18 6.47 -13.01
C GLY A 28 7.63 6.55 -13.53
N VAL A 29 8.55 7.08 -12.71
CA VAL A 29 9.95 7.36 -13.10
C VAL A 29 10.95 6.99 -12.01
N PHE A 30 10.55 6.11 -11.09
CA PHE A 30 11.34 5.75 -9.92
C PHE A 30 12.69 5.17 -10.31
N SER A 31 13.72 5.60 -9.62
CA SER A 31 15.07 5.06 -9.73
C SER A 31 15.70 4.99 -8.33
N GLU A 32 16.68 4.11 -8.14
CA GLU A 32 17.38 3.96 -6.85
C GLU A 32 18.01 5.27 -6.37
N ARG A 33 18.32 6.20 -7.27
CA ARG A 33 18.85 7.53 -6.92
C ARG A 33 17.86 8.38 -6.12
N ALA A 34 16.57 8.13 -6.24
CA ALA A 34 15.53 8.83 -5.50
C ALA A 34 15.25 8.20 -4.12
N LEU A 35 15.88 7.07 -3.79
CA LEU A 35 15.65 6.34 -2.54
C LEU A 35 15.94 7.17 -1.28
N PRO A 36 17.05 7.95 -1.18
CA PRO A 36 17.28 8.80 -0.01
C PRO A 36 16.20 9.87 0.17
N ASP A 37 15.65 10.39 -0.92
CA ASP A 37 14.60 11.40 -0.91
C ASP A 37 13.26 10.79 -0.51
N LEU A 38 12.94 9.61 -1.05
CA LEU A 38 11.77 8.82 -0.63
C LEU A 38 11.85 8.49 0.87
N ALA A 39 13.02 8.06 1.36
CA ALA A 39 13.22 7.75 2.78
C ALA A 39 12.97 8.98 3.67
N ARG A 40 13.38 10.18 3.24
CA ARG A 40 13.07 11.42 3.96
C ARG A 40 11.57 11.75 3.93
N ALA A 41 10.90 11.56 2.79
CA ALA A 41 9.48 11.86 2.65
C ALA A 41 8.59 10.97 3.54
N LEU A 42 9.03 9.75 3.88
CA LEU A 42 8.33 8.87 4.82
C LEU A 42 8.30 9.41 6.27
N PHE A 43 9.15 10.39 6.61
CA PHE A 43 9.20 11.05 7.91
C PHE A 43 8.79 12.53 7.84
N ASP A 44 8.20 12.97 6.73
CA ASP A 44 7.79 14.37 6.55
C ASP A 44 6.69 14.76 7.55
N ASP A 45 6.72 15.99 8.03
CA ASP A 45 5.69 16.50 8.94
C ASP A 45 4.31 16.54 8.27
N GLU A 46 4.28 16.76 6.94
CA GLU A 46 3.05 16.85 6.17
C GLU A 46 2.48 15.46 5.81
N PRO A 47 1.28 15.13 6.28
CA PRO A 47 0.68 13.82 6.05
C PRO A 47 0.53 13.42 4.57
N LEU A 48 0.24 14.39 3.68
CA LEU A 48 0.11 14.12 2.26
C LEU A 48 1.42 13.68 1.61
N VAL A 49 2.55 14.18 2.13
CA VAL A 49 3.88 13.77 1.69
C VAL A 49 4.18 12.35 2.17
N ARG A 50 3.90 12.03 3.45
CA ARG A 50 4.07 10.66 3.97
C ARG A 50 3.17 9.66 3.26
N LEU A 51 1.90 10.04 2.94
CA LEU A 51 0.98 9.18 2.19
C LEU A 51 1.53 8.88 0.79
N GLY A 52 1.93 9.90 0.03
CA GLY A 52 2.56 9.69 -1.28
C GLY A 52 3.84 8.86 -1.20
N ALA A 53 4.60 9.00 -0.10
CA ALA A 53 5.83 8.26 0.11
C ALA A 53 5.58 6.77 0.41
N VAL A 54 4.60 6.44 1.24
CA VAL A 54 4.26 5.03 1.52
C VAL A 54 3.69 4.32 0.31
N GLU A 55 2.85 5.00 -0.48
CA GLU A 55 2.36 4.49 -1.77
C GLU A 55 3.52 4.21 -2.73
N THR A 56 4.49 5.13 -2.83
CA THR A 56 5.66 4.99 -3.70
C THR A 56 6.61 3.90 -3.22
N ALA A 57 6.75 3.72 -1.91
CA ALA A 57 7.53 2.64 -1.32
C ALA A 57 6.98 1.25 -1.68
N GLY A 58 5.72 1.14 -2.12
CA GLY A 58 5.15 -0.08 -2.68
C GLY A 58 5.94 -0.68 -3.85
N LEU A 59 6.73 0.12 -4.57
CA LEU A 59 7.62 -0.33 -5.66
C LEU A 59 8.88 -1.04 -5.17
N LEU A 60 9.24 -0.90 -3.90
CA LEU A 60 10.47 -1.46 -3.34
C LEU A 60 10.32 -2.96 -3.06
N PRO A 61 11.43 -3.73 -3.11
CA PRO A 61 11.47 -5.10 -2.61
C PRO A 61 11.00 -5.16 -1.15
N LEU A 62 10.30 -6.24 -0.80
CA LEU A 62 9.63 -6.38 0.50
C LEU A 62 10.55 -6.13 1.72
N PRO A 63 11.80 -6.64 1.78
CA PRO A 63 12.69 -6.37 2.91
C PRO A 63 13.01 -4.88 3.08
N GLN A 64 13.27 -4.20 1.98
CA GLN A 64 13.58 -2.77 1.98
C GLN A 64 12.33 -1.93 2.30
N ARG A 65 11.16 -2.33 1.77
CA ARG A 65 9.87 -1.72 2.09
C ARG A 65 9.59 -1.82 3.58
N TRP A 66 9.78 -3.01 4.19
CA TRP A 66 9.64 -3.19 5.63
C TRP A 66 10.53 -2.22 6.42
N GLN A 67 11.82 -2.20 6.11
CA GLN A 67 12.79 -1.33 6.81
C GLN A 67 12.38 0.14 6.79
N LEU A 68 11.85 0.61 5.66
CA LEU A 68 11.53 2.02 5.47
C LEU A 68 10.14 2.40 5.99
N THR A 69 9.15 1.49 5.95
CA THR A 69 7.73 1.87 6.18
C THR A 69 7.12 1.29 7.44
N GLN A 70 7.78 0.37 8.17
CA GLN A 70 7.21 -0.25 9.36
C GLN A 70 6.79 0.75 10.45
N HIS A 71 7.50 1.88 10.59
CA HIS A 71 7.15 2.91 11.56
C HIS A 71 5.80 3.57 11.27
N LEU A 72 5.36 3.58 10.00
CA LEU A 72 4.07 4.13 9.57
C LEU A 72 2.87 3.25 9.97
N LEU A 73 3.10 2.04 10.46
CA LEU A 73 2.06 1.22 11.11
C LEU A 73 1.49 1.87 12.39
N ASP A 74 2.18 2.87 12.93
CA ASP A 74 1.78 3.66 14.09
C ASP A 74 1.54 5.14 13.76
N ASP A 75 1.46 5.50 12.48
CA ASP A 75 1.18 6.88 12.07
C ASP A 75 -0.13 7.38 12.71
N PRO A 76 -0.21 8.62 13.17
CA PRO A 76 -1.43 9.17 13.76
C PRO A 76 -2.64 9.12 12.82
N LEU A 77 -2.41 9.15 11.50
CA LEU A 77 -3.48 9.10 10.51
C LEU A 77 -3.79 7.69 10.03
N LEU A 78 -5.05 7.29 10.15
CA LEU A 78 -5.54 5.99 9.71
C LEU A 78 -5.19 5.70 8.24
N ALA A 79 -5.33 6.68 7.34
CA ALA A 79 -5.04 6.49 5.91
C ALA A 79 -3.59 6.02 5.67
N ILE A 80 -2.62 6.55 6.41
CA ILE A 80 -1.21 6.17 6.28
C ILE A 80 -0.96 4.78 6.88
N ARG A 81 -1.57 4.48 8.05
CA ARG A 81 -1.43 3.15 8.68
C ARG A 81 -1.97 2.04 7.78
N ILE A 82 -3.17 2.23 7.20
CA ILE A 82 -3.77 1.22 6.32
C ILE A 82 -3.00 1.05 5.00
N GLU A 83 -2.43 2.13 4.46
CA GLU A 83 -1.58 2.05 3.27
C GLU A 83 -0.28 1.29 3.57
N ALA A 84 0.38 1.59 4.69
CA ALA A 84 1.53 0.83 5.15
C ALA A 84 1.19 -0.66 5.38
N ALA A 85 0.04 -0.95 6.00
CA ALA A 85 -0.41 -2.32 6.24
C ALA A 85 -0.66 -3.10 4.93
N SER A 86 -1.28 -2.44 3.94
CA SER A 86 -1.49 -3.02 2.61
C SER A 86 -0.16 -3.35 1.93
N GLY A 87 0.77 -2.40 1.92
CA GLY A 87 2.10 -2.59 1.35
C GLY A 87 2.95 -3.66 2.06
N LEU A 88 2.69 -3.94 3.33
CA LEU A 88 3.42 -4.91 4.15
C LEU A 88 2.66 -6.22 4.40
N ALA A 89 1.50 -6.41 3.77
CA ALA A 89 0.62 -7.55 4.03
C ALA A 89 1.27 -8.92 3.77
N SER A 90 2.22 -8.99 2.84
CA SER A 90 2.95 -10.22 2.48
C SER A 90 4.15 -10.51 3.37
N VAL A 91 4.45 -9.68 4.37
CA VAL A 91 5.54 -9.95 5.32
C VAL A 91 5.20 -11.18 6.17
N PRO A 92 6.06 -12.22 6.19
CA PRO A 92 5.81 -13.41 6.99
C PRO A 92 5.87 -13.07 8.49
N LEU A 93 4.74 -13.20 9.18
CA LEU A 93 4.65 -12.85 10.62
C LEU A 93 5.64 -13.60 11.49
N ASN A 94 5.92 -14.87 11.16
CA ASN A 94 6.86 -15.70 11.91
C ASN A 94 8.33 -15.25 11.82
N GLN A 95 8.63 -14.28 10.96
CA GLN A 95 9.97 -13.67 10.83
C GLN A 95 10.09 -12.34 11.58
N LEU A 96 9.00 -11.87 12.17
CA LEU A 96 8.95 -10.60 12.91
C LEU A 96 9.05 -10.83 14.41
N GLU A 97 9.59 -9.83 15.12
CA GLU A 97 9.52 -9.77 16.57
C GLU A 97 8.06 -9.65 17.05
N PRO A 98 7.72 -10.15 18.25
CA PRO A 98 6.32 -10.18 18.72
C PRO A 98 5.62 -8.81 18.75
N GLU A 99 6.37 -7.74 18.95
CA GLU A 99 5.83 -6.38 18.91
C GLU A 99 5.44 -5.97 17.49
N ASP A 100 6.33 -6.19 16.52
CA ASP A 100 6.08 -5.88 15.12
C ASP A 100 4.95 -6.72 14.53
N GLN A 101 4.84 -8.00 14.95
CA GLN A 101 3.70 -8.82 14.59
C GLN A 101 2.38 -8.17 15.04
N ARG A 102 2.31 -7.70 16.30
CA ARG A 102 1.11 -7.05 16.84
C ARG A 102 0.79 -5.75 16.09
N ARG A 103 1.81 -4.94 15.79
CA ARG A 103 1.66 -3.67 15.06
C ARG A 103 1.08 -3.91 13.67
N LEU A 104 1.70 -4.82 12.91
CA LEU A 104 1.23 -5.18 11.56
C LEU A 104 -0.16 -5.79 11.58
N GLN A 105 -0.44 -6.72 12.48
CA GLN A 105 -1.76 -7.34 12.61
C GLN A 105 -2.84 -6.31 12.93
N ARG A 106 -2.58 -5.37 13.86
CA ARG A 106 -3.52 -4.29 14.18
C ARG A 106 -3.83 -3.42 12.95
N ALA A 107 -2.81 -2.96 12.24
CA ALA A 107 -2.99 -2.12 11.06
C ALA A 107 -3.71 -2.87 9.92
N ILE A 108 -3.48 -4.18 9.75
CA ILE A 108 -4.25 -5.03 8.83
C ILE A 108 -5.73 -5.10 9.25
N GLN A 109 -6.04 -5.22 10.53
CA GLN A 109 -7.44 -5.21 10.99
C GLN A 109 -8.10 -3.85 10.74
N GLU A 110 -7.39 -2.74 10.92
CA GLU A 110 -7.87 -1.40 10.56
C GLU A 110 -8.15 -1.28 9.04
N TYR A 111 -7.26 -1.83 8.20
CA TYR A 111 -7.48 -1.91 6.75
C TYR A 111 -8.76 -2.69 6.42
N ILE A 112 -8.90 -3.91 6.95
CA ILE A 112 -10.09 -4.75 6.73
C ILE A 112 -11.36 -4.04 7.18
N ALA A 113 -11.35 -3.42 8.37
CA ALA A 113 -12.48 -2.67 8.88
C ALA A 113 -12.87 -1.51 7.95
N THR A 114 -11.88 -0.78 7.44
CA THR A 114 -12.10 0.32 6.49
C THR A 114 -12.72 -0.18 5.18
N GLN A 115 -12.18 -1.24 4.57
CA GLN A 115 -12.75 -1.78 3.33
C GLN A 115 -14.18 -2.30 3.53
N ARG A 116 -14.49 -2.85 4.72
CA ARG A 116 -15.82 -3.36 5.05
C ARG A 116 -16.89 -2.28 5.12
N THR A 117 -16.54 -1.01 5.29
CA THR A 117 -17.51 0.10 5.29
C THR A 117 -18.12 0.40 3.93
N THR A 118 -17.52 -0.13 2.85
CA THR A 118 -17.92 0.15 1.46
C THR A 118 -18.00 -1.13 0.60
N LEU A 119 -18.42 -2.26 1.21
CA LEU A 119 -18.50 -3.56 0.51
C LEU A 119 -19.51 -3.61 -0.64
N GLU A 120 -20.40 -2.64 -0.75
CA GLU A 120 -21.28 -2.46 -1.91
C GLU A 120 -20.50 -2.06 -3.18
N ARG A 121 -19.24 -1.65 -3.04
CA ARG A 121 -18.35 -1.26 -4.14
C ARG A 121 -17.42 -2.42 -4.52
N PRO A 122 -17.25 -2.72 -5.83
CA PRO A 122 -16.37 -3.79 -6.27
C PRO A 122 -14.89 -3.52 -5.91
N GLU A 123 -14.47 -2.25 -5.84
CA GLU A 123 -13.10 -1.89 -5.45
C GLU A 123 -12.75 -2.37 -4.05
N ALA A 124 -13.65 -2.18 -3.08
CA ALA A 124 -13.41 -2.61 -1.70
C ALA A 124 -13.24 -4.14 -1.60
N ARG A 125 -14.00 -4.89 -2.39
CA ARG A 125 -13.87 -6.35 -2.46
C ARG A 125 -12.56 -6.77 -3.11
N VAL A 126 -12.15 -6.13 -4.21
CA VAL A 126 -10.84 -6.38 -4.82
C VAL A 126 -9.70 -6.04 -3.85
N ASN A 127 -9.81 -4.95 -3.12
CA ASN A 127 -8.81 -4.58 -2.12
C ASN A 127 -8.67 -5.65 -1.02
N LEU A 128 -9.78 -6.22 -0.54
CA LEU A 128 -9.73 -7.35 0.40
C LEU A 128 -9.17 -8.62 -0.27
N GLY A 129 -9.56 -8.92 -1.51
CA GLY A 129 -8.99 -10.02 -2.27
C GLY A 129 -7.47 -9.91 -2.39
N ASN A 130 -6.98 -8.72 -2.73
CA ASN A 130 -5.53 -8.45 -2.82
C ASN A 130 -4.83 -8.65 -1.47
N LEU A 131 -5.42 -8.18 -0.38
CA LEU A 131 -4.89 -8.38 0.96
C LEU A 131 -4.77 -9.86 1.31
N TYR A 132 -5.83 -10.65 1.11
CA TYR A 132 -5.83 -12.07 1.42
C TYR A 132 -4.88 -12.86 0.51
N SER A 133 -4.81 -12.50 -0.78
CA SER A 133 -3.83 -13.08 -1.72
C SER A 133 -2.39 -12.82 -1.29
N ALA A 134 -2.06 -11.58 -0.90
CA ALA A 134 -0.74 -11.22 -0.38
C ALA A 134 -0.36 -11.99 0.89
N ARG A 135 -1.36 -12.43 1.67
CA ARG A 135 -1.17 -13.23 2.89
C ARG A 135 -1.19 -14.74 2.65
N GLY A 136 -1.36 -15.17 1.40
CA GLY A 136 -1.43 -16.58 1.02
C GLY A 136 -2.78 -17.26 1.31
N ASP A 137 -3.80 -16.50 1.73
CA ASP A 137 -5.17 -17.02 1.90
C ASP A 137 -5.95 -16.91 0.59
N PHE A 138 -5.59 -17.79 -0.33
CA PHE A 138 -6.14 -17.78 -1.67
C PHE A 138 -7.62 -18.12 -1.72
N VAL A 139 -8.14 -18.87 -0.74
CA VAL A 139 -9.56 -19.19 -0.65
C VAL A 139 -10.38 -17.92 -0.40
N GLN A 140 -9.98 -17.11 0.57
CA GLN A 140 -10.64 -15.85 0.85
C GLN A 140 -10.43 -14.84 -0.30
N ALA A 141 -9.24 -14.80 -0.90
CA ALA A 141 -8.96 -13.93 -2.03
C ALA A 141 -9.89 -14.20 -3.21
N GLU A 142 -10.04 -15.49 -3.59
CA GLU A 142 -10.93 -15.91 -4.68
C GLU A 142 -12.38 -15.53 -4.41
N ASP A 143 -12.87 -15.76 -3.20
CA ASP A 143 -14.23 -15.42 -2.80
C ASP A 143 -14.48 -13.90 -2.96
N TYR A 144 -13.58 -13.06 -2.48
CA TYR A 144 -13.70 -11.61 -2.61
C TYR A 144 -13.64 -11.14 -4.07
N TYR A 145 -12.78 -11.70 -4.91
CA TYR A 145 -12.74 -11.35 -6.34
C TYR A 145 -14.05 -11.75 -7.05
N ARG A 146 -14.58 -12.94 -6.77
CA ARG A 146 -15.88 -13.37 -7.32
C ARG A 146 -17.04 -12.49 -6.84
N GLN A 147 -17.03 -12.08 -5.59
CA GLN A 147 -18.02 -11.14 -5.06
C GLN A 147 -17.92 -9.76 -5.75
N ALA A 148 -16.71 -9.29 -6.09
CA ALA A 148 -16.56 -8.06 -6.87
C ALA A 148 -17.18 -8.20 -8.27
N LEU A 149 -16.95 -9.33 -8.95
CA LEU A 149 -17.54 -9.64 -10.26
C LEU A 149 -19.05 -9.87 -10.22
N ALA A 150 -19.59 -10.27 -9.07
CA ALA A 150 -21.04 -10.35 -8.88
C ALA A 150 -21.70 -8.97 -8.80
N ILE A 151 -20.98 -7.95 -8.34
CA ILE A 151 -21.44 -6.54 -8.35
C ILE A 151 -21.29 -5.94 -9.75
N ASP A 152 -20.11 -6.08 -10.34
CA ASP A 152 -19.81 -5.60 -11.68
C ASP A 152 -19.05 -6.68 -12.48
N PRO A 153 -19.77 -7.41 -13.37
CA PRO A 153 -19.16 -8.46 -14.19
C PRO A 153 -18.05 -7.98 -15.14
N LEU A 154 -17.96 -6.68 -15.41
CA LEU A 154 -16.95 -6.07 -16.28
C LEU A 154 -15.81 -5.42 -15.49
N PHE A 155 -15.78 -5.57 -14.17
CA PHE A 155 -14.74 -4.97 -13.33
C PHE A 155 -13.38 -5.62 -13.58
N THR A 156 -12.62 -5.04 -14.51
CA THR A 156 -11.34 -5.56 -15.00
C THR A 156 -10.33 -5.88 -13.90
N PRO A 157 -10.18 -5.07 -12.82
CA PRO A 157 -9.24 -5.42 -11.76
C PRO A 157 -9.54 -6.75 -11.07
N ALA A 158 -10.82 -7.09 -10.86
CA ALA A 158 -11.20 -8.37 -10.26
C ALA A 158 -10.87 -9.54 -11.19
N THR A 159 -11.17 -9.42 -12.47
CA THR A 159 -10.87 -10.46 -13.47
C THR A 159 -9.37 -10.70 -13.60
N ALA A 160 -8.57 -9.62 -13.70
CA ALA A 160 -7.13 -9.72 -13.84
C ALA A 160 -6.49 -10.38 -12.61
N ASN A 161 -6.83 -9.88 -11.41
CA ASN A 161 -6.23 -10.39 -10.17
C ASN A 161 -6.64 -11.84 -9.87
N LEU A 162 -7.90 -12.21 -10.16
CA LEU A 162 -8.36 -13.60 -10.05
C LEU A 162 -7.59 -14.52 -11.00
N ALA A 163 -7.44 -14.12 -12.27
CA ALA A 163 -6.71 -14.90 -13.26
C ALA A 163 -5.23 -15.07 -12.88
N ASP A 164 -4.57 -13.99 -12.44
CA ASP A 164 -3.18 -14.04 -11.99
C ASP A 164 -3.00 -14.93 -10.76
N MET A 165 -3.90 -14.85 -9.80
CA MET A 165 -3.87 -15.70 -8.60
C MET A 165 -4.02 -17.18 -8.97
N LEU A 166 -4.99 -17.53 -9.82
CA LEU A 166 -5.22 -18.91 -10.26
C LEU A 166 -4.03 -19.46 -11.06
N ARG A 167 -3.39 -18.62 -11.89
CA ARG A 167 -2.20 -19.00 -12.65
C ARG A 167 -1.00 -19.35 -11.75
N VAL A 168 -0.88 -18.70 -10.60
CA VAL A 168 0.20 -18.97 -9.64
C VAL A 168 -0.05 -20.28 -8.86
N GLN A 169 -1.30 -20.67 -8.72
CA GLN A 169 -1.68 -21.91 -8.02
C GLN A 169 -1.55 -23.19 -8.89
N GLY A 170 -1.47 -23.05 -10.23
CA GLY A 170 -1.40 -24.16 -11.20
C GLY A 170 -2.72 -24.39 -11.86
#